data_7901a9d3d392febcb97a587067b272dc
#
_entry.id   7901a9d3d392febcb97a587067b272dc
#
_cell.length_a   1.000
_cell.length_b   1.000
_cell.length_c   1.000
_cell.angle_alpha   90.00
_cell.angle_beta   90.00
_cell.angle_gamma   90.00
#
_symmetry.space_group_name_H-M   'P 1'
#
loop_
_entity.id
_entity.type
_entity.pdbx_description
1 polymer ?
#
loop_
_entity_poly.entity_id
_entity_poly.type
_entity_poly.pdbx_seq_one_letter_code
_entity_poly.pdbx_strand_id
1 'polypeptide(L)'
;MRNDNVNHPAHYTNDPSGVECIEITRHRDFNIGNAIKYLWRAGRKEDPTMGKAEKTVEDLSKAIFYIKDEIKLLGGTVEEPKPATQEASVANAPDGVYLIYKDGTAAAYYPDNKPSADGCVAAGLKMGSKCIAIDLHDFQDEAGNKDITLTTQKGDKDYSGYKDNYLDAGADWDGKGNTEHLKQIGLNPAIKLGVGQWIPALGELKFIQLFRKEVNEALEYAGGDALDPVWYWSSTESSATNAWGLLLNDGYAGGGTKATGQTRVRPVSAFLL
;
A
#
# COMPACT_ATOMS: atom_id res chain seq x y z
N MET A 1 26.72 24.99 34.85
CA MET A 1 25.53 24.78 35.72
C MET A 1 25.40 23.30 35.98
N ARG A 2 25.27 22.86 37.25
CA ARG A 2 24.97 21.43 37.53
C ARG A 2 23.60 21.11 36.94
N ASN A 3 23.54 20.06 36.17
CA ASN A 3 22.27 19.52 35.61
C ASN A 3 21.44 19.02 36.79
N ASP A 4 20.48 19.80 37.26
CA ASP A 4 19.61 19.42 38.37
C ASP A 4 18.45 18.61 37.81
N ASN A 5 18.58 17.30 37.88
CA ASN A 5 17.57 16.36 37.37
C ASN A 5 16.25 16.36 38.18
N VAL A 6 16.19 17.10 39.31
CA VAL A 6 15.00 17.15 40.19
C VAL A 6 14.26 18.46 40.04
N ASN A 7 14.96 19.59 40.16
CA ASN A 7 14.29 20.88 40.25
C ASN A 7 14.04 21.56 38.90
N HIS A 8 14.94 21.47 37.94
CA HIS A 8 14.80 22.12 36.63
C HIS A 8 15.45 21.26 35.52
N PRO A 9 14.91 20.07 35.21
CA PRO A 9 15.49 19.22 34.17
C PRO A 9 15.47 19.87 32.79
N ALA A 10 16.56 19.77 32.06
CA ALA A 10 16.74 20.43 30.76
C ALA A 10 15.63 20.16 29.75
N HIS A 11 15.05 18.95 29.72
CA HIS A 11 13.96 18.59 28.80
C HIS A 11 12.61 19.27 29.14
N TYR A 12 12.53 20.01 30.28
CA TYR A 12 11.39 20.82 30.65
C TYR A 12 11.67 22.32 30.56
N THR A 13 12.94 22.76 30.57
CA THR A 13 13.34 24.17 30.60
C THR A 13 13.92 24.67 29.28
N ASN A 14 14.33 23.79 28.37
CA ASN A 14 14.98 24.16 27.10
C ASN A 14 13.94 24.41 25.96
N ASP A 15 12.77 24.89 26.27
CA ASP A 15 11.82 25.30 25.23
C ASP A 15 12.22 26.67 24.66
N PRO A 16 12.18 26.87 23.33
CA PRO A 16 12.50 28.15 22.70
C PRO A 16 11.64 29.31 23.16
N SER A 17 10.46 29.06 23.73
CA SER A 17 9.59 30.08 24.34
C SER A 17 10.17 30.67 25.62
N GLY A 18 11.13 30.01 26.24
CA GLY A 18 11.68 30.41 27.56
C GLY A 18 10.75 30.09 28.74
N VAL A 19 9.60 29.46 28.50
CA VAL A 19 8.64 29.04 29.54
C VAL A 19 9.00 27.64 30.02
N GLU A 20 8.93 27.40 31.33
CA GLU A 20 9.11 26.08 31.88
C GLU A 20 7.79 25.28 31.85
N CYS A 21 7.86 24.01 31.53
CA CYS A 21 6.67 23.13 31.41
C CYS A 21 5.77 23.18 32.64
N ILE A 22 6.33 23.25 33.85
CA ILE A 22 5.55 23.28 35.09
C ILE A 22 4.72 24.56 35.25
N GLU A 23 5.14 25.67 34.67
CA GLU A 23 4.39 26.92 34.72
C GLU A 23 3.04 26.81 34.01
N ILE A 24 2.98 25.99 32.99
CA ILE A 24 1.75 25.72 32.22
C ILE A 24 0.95 24.57 32.87
N THR A 25 1.63 23.48 33.24
CA THR A 25 0.94 22.25 33.67
C THR A 25 0.32 22.34 35.05
N ARG A 26 0.85 23.20 35.95
CA ARG A 26 0.30 23.40 37.32
C ARG A 26 -1.11 23.99 37.33
N HIS A 27 -1.56 24.59 36.24
CA HIS A 27 -2.88 25.17 36.07
C HIS A 27 -3.87 24.28 35.34
N ARG A 28 -3.55 22.99 35.19
CA ARG A 28 -4.34 22.00 34.46
C ARG A 28 -4.71 20.85 35.34
N ASP A 29 -5.79 20.15 35.00
CA ASP A 29 -6.16 18.91 35.59
C ASP A 29 -5.08 17.84 35.36
N PHE A 30 -5.13 16.77 36.14
CA PHE A 30 -4.09 15.75 36.15
C PHE A 30 -3.80 15.20 34.75
N ASN A 31 -4.82 14.83 33.99
CA ASN A 31 -4.66 14.23 32.67
C ASN A 31 -4.15 15.25 31.66
N ILE A 32 -4.75 16.42 31.60
CA ILE A 32 -4.32 17.48 30.68
C ILE A 32 -2.89 17.92 31.00
N GLY A 33 -2.55 18.10 32.29
CA GLY A 33 -1.19 18.43 32.71
C GLY A 33 -0.15 17.38 32.30
N ASN A 34 -0.47 16.09 32.46
CA ASN A 34 0.41 15.02 32.01
C ASN A 34 0.51 14.93 30.48
N ALA A 35 -0.58 15.10 29.76
CA ALA A 35 -0.54 15.13 28.29
C ALA A 35 0.40 16.24 27.78
N ILE A 36 0.25 17.47 28.31
CA ILE A 36 1.13 18.60 27.98
C ILE A 36 2.59 18.28 28.35
N LYS A 37 2.86 17.73 29.53
CA LYS A 37 4.20 17.35 29.99
C LYS A 37 4.89 16.37 29.01
N TYR A 38 4.17 15.37 28.53
CA TYR A 38 4.71 14.39 27.60
C TYR A 38 4.94 14.98 26.21
N LEU A 39 4.01 15.80 25.70
CA LEU A 39 4.20 16.55 24.45
C LEU A 39 5.39 17.52 24.53
N TRP A 40 5.55 18.22 25.68
CA TRP A 40 6.63 19.19 25.91
C TRP A 40 8.02 18.57 25.78
N ARG A 41 8.19 17.39 26.33
CA ARG A 41 9.50 16.71 26.35
C ARG A 41 9.74 15.76 25.17
N ALA A 42 8.71 15.49 24.34
CA ALA A 42 8.85 14.63 23.17
C ALA A 42 9.96 15.16 22.24
N GLY A 43 10.90 14.28 21.86
CA GLY A 43 12.08 14.63 21.06
C GLY A 43 13.20 15.40 21.78
N ARG A 44 12.99 15.74 23.06
CA ARG A 44 13.99 16.47 23.89
C ARG A 44 14.54 15.65 25.04
N LYS A 45 13.75 14.70 25.56
CA LYS A 45 14.21 13.81 26.62
C LYS A 45 15.00 12.66 26.02
N GLU A 46 16.24 12.49 26.49
CA GLU A 46 17.08 11.36 26.14
C GLU A 46 16.88 10.20 27.14
N ASP A 47 17.02 8.98 26.66
CA ASP A 47 17.03 7.76 27.46
C ASP A 47 18.22 6.92 27.00
N PRO A 48 19.13 6.53 27.91
CA PRO A 48 20.33 5.80 27.55
C PRO A 48 20.06 4.38 27.03
N THR A 49 18.84 3.86 27.23
CA THR A 49 18.44 2.50 26.81
C THR A 49 17.61 2.49 25.51
N MET A 50 17.26 3.67 24.98
CA MET A 50 16.38 3.81 23.81
C MET A 50 16.95 4.79 22.79
N GLY A 51 16.70 4.56 21.51
CA GLY A 51 16.97 5.53 20.46
C GLY A 51 16.10 6.79 20.60
N LYS A 52 16.59 7.93 20.10
CA LYS A 52 15.86 9.21 20.20
C LYS A 52 14.45 9.15 19.59
N ALA A 53 14.31 8.50 18.43
CA ALA A 53 13.01 8.33 17.77
C ALA A 53 12.07 7.46 18.61
N GLU A 54 12.54 6.35 19.13
CA GLU A 54 11.79 5.43 19.97
C GLU A 54 11.31 6.11 21.26
N LYS A 55 12.20 6.87 21.91
CA LYS A 55 11.84 7.65 23.10
C LYS A 55 10.80 8.73 22.80
N THR A 56 10.89 9.35 21.63
CA THR A 56 9.87 10.32 21.18
C THR A 56 8.51 9.65 21.00
N VAL A 57 8.46 8.49 20.35
CA VAL A 57 7.22 7.71 20.15
C VAL A 57 6.63 7.29 21.51
N GLU A 58 7.47 6.84 22.46
CA GLU A 58 7.03 6.50 23.82
C GLU A 58 6.35 7.70 24.51
N ASP A 59 6.96 8.88 24.45
CA ASP A 59 6.40 10.08 25.07
C ASP A 59 5.10 10.54 24.39
N LEU A 60 5.02 10.48 23.06
CA LEU A 60 3.76 10.76 22.33
C LEU A 60 2.66 9.75 22.68
N SER A 61 2.98 8.47 22.81
CA SER A 61 2.03 7.44 23.24
C SER A 61 1.49 7.68 24.64
N LYS A 62 2.34 8.15 25.57
CA LYS A 62 1.93 8.56 26.92
C LYS A 62 1.00 9.77 26.90
N ALA A 63 1.27 10.76 26.05
CA ALA A 63 0.38 11.89 25.88
C ALA A 63 -1.02 11.47 25.39
N ILE A 64 -1.06 10.58 24.39
CA ILE A 64 -2.30 10.00 23.88
C ILE A 64 -3.07 9.25 24.98
N PHE A 65 -2.38 8.48 25.81
CA PHE A 65 -3.02 7.77 26.94
C PHE A 65 -3.79 8.73 27.86
N TYR A 66 -3.15 9.82 28.30
CA TYR A 66 -3.79 10.79 29.18
C TYR A 66 -4.92 11.57 28.51
N ILE A 67 -4.79 11.89 27.23
CA ILE A 67 -5.88 12.52 26.44
C ILE A 67 -7.10 11.59 26.37
N LYS A 68 -6.87 10.33 26.06
CA LYS A 68 -7.94 9.31 25.99
C LYS A 68 -8.64 9.11 27.33
N ASP A 69 -7.88 9.11 28.43
CA ASP A 69 -8.44 8.98 29.77
C ASP A 69 -9.30 10.19 30.15
N GLU A 70 -8.85 11.40 29.84
CA GLU A 70 -9.62 12.63 30.05
C GLU A 70 -10.94 12.64 29.29
N ILE A 71 -10.91 12.24 28.01
CA ILE A 71 -12.13 12.13 27.20
C ILE A 71 -13.15 11.18 27.85
N LYS A 72 -12.68 10.05 28.38
CA LYS A 72 -13.55 9.08 29.11
C LYS A 72 -14.13 9.69 30.39
N LEU A 73 -13.33 10.40 31.18
CA LEU A 73 -13.78 11.06 32.40
C LEU A 73 -14.86 12.12 32.11
N LEU A 74 -14.79 12.79 30.98
CA LEU A 74 -15.78 13.76 30.52
C LEU A 74 -17.02 13.10 29.86
N GLY A 75 -17.11 11.76 29.89
CA GLY A 75 -18.21 11.01 29.27
C GLY A 75 -18.15 10.93 27.76
N GLY A 76 -17.02 11.32 27.15
CA GLY A 76 -16.75 11.16 25.73
C GLY A 76 -16.33 9.72 25.41
N THR A 77 -16.56 9.30 24.19
CA THR A 77 -16.00 8.05 23.64
C THR A 77 -14.73 8.40 22.86
N VAL A 78 -13.63 7.74 23.21
CA VAL A 78 -12.47 7.70 22.34
C VAL A 78 -12.79 6.65 21.30
N GLU A 79 -13.17 7.08 20.10
CA GLU A 79 -13.20 6.16 18.99
C GLU A 79 -11.74 5.73 18.75
N GLU A 80 -11.43 4.50 19.21
CA GLU A 80 -10.33 3.78 18.58
C GLU A 80 -10.69 3.76 17.11
N PRO A 81 -9.75 4.03 16.17
CA PRO A 81 -10.04 3.82 14.78
C PRO A 81 -10.57 2.38 14.69
N LYS A 82 -11.88 2.24 14.50
CA LYS A 82 -12.46 0.96 14.17
C LYS A 82 -11.61 0.43 13.04
N PRO A 83 -11.21 -0.85 13.06
CA PRO A 83 -10.76 -1.47 11.82
C PRO A 83 -11.82 -1.08 10.80
N ALA A 84 -11.40 -0.41 9.74
CA ALA A 84 -12.27 0.34 8.83
C ALA A 84 -13.36 -0.58 8.27
N THR A 85 -14.48 -0.65 8.96
CA THR A 85 -15.75 -1.14 8.45
C THR A 85 -16.60 0.11 8.33
N GLN A 86 -16.50 0.78 7.18
CA GLN A 86 -17.56 1.49 6.47
C GLN A 86 -16.99 2.55 5.54
N GLU A 87 -17.21 2.36 4.25
CA GLU A 87 -17.44 3.36 3.19
C GLU A 87 -16.69 4.73 3.31
N ALA A 88 -15.39 4.70 3.61
CA ALA A 88 -14.54 5.76 3.13
C ALA A 88 -14.42 5.53 1.61
N SER A 89 -14.94 6.45 0.79
CA SER A 89 -14.66 6.35 -0.64
C SER A 89 -13.15 6.21 -0.84
N VAL A 90 -12.71 5.39 -1.79
CA VAL A 90 -11.28 5.17 -2.12
C VAL A 90 -10.50 6.50 -2.17
N ALA A 91 -11.17 7.59 -2.59
CA ALA A 91 -10.59 8.92 -2.67
C ALA A 91 -10.11 9.46 -1.31
N ASN A 92 -10.75 9.11 -0.21
CA ASN A 92 -10.45 9.64 1.13
C ASN A 92 -9.66 8.66 2.02
N ALA A 93 -9.41 7.43 1.54
CA ALA A 93 -8.60 6.48 2.28
C ALA A 93 -7.14 6.95 2.35
N PRO A 94 -6.41 6.71 3.45
CA PRO A 94 -4.98 6.95 3.53
C PRO A 94 -4.19 6.23 2.44
N ASP A 95 -3.06 6.80 2.04
CA ASP A 95 -2.13 6.09 1.17
C ASP A 95 -1.51 4.90 1.91
N GLY A 96 -1.32 3.79 1.21
CA GLY A 96 -0.76 2.57 1.78
C GLY A 96 -1.23 1.29 1.11
N VAL A 97 -0.89 0.18 1.78
CA VAL A 97 -1.31 -1.17 1.38
C VAL A 97 -2.50 -1.62 2.25
N TYR A 98 -3.38 -2.39 1.66
CA TYR A 98 -4.62 -2.87 2.26
C TYR A 98 -4.79 -4.36 2.04
N LEU A 99 -5.50 -5.04 2.93
CA LEU A 99 -6.10 -6.35 2.65
C LEU A 99 -7.52 -6.14 2.13
N ILE A 100 -7.82 -6.77 1.01
CA ILE A 100 -9.15 -6.72 0.37
C ILE A 100 -9.86 -8.04 0.66
N TYR A 101 -11.09 -7.98 1.15
CA TYR A 101 -11.84 -9.16 1.55
C TYR A 101 -12.92 -9.52 0.53
N LYS A 102 -13.34 -10.79 0.58
CA LYS A 102 -14.36 -11.36 -0.31
C LYS A 102 -15.71 -10.64 -0.28
N ASP A 103 -16.03 -10.00 0.83
CA ASP A 103 -17.26 -9.21 1.00
C ASP A 103 -17.17 -7.79 0.42
N GLY A 104 -16.03 -7.45 -0.20
CA GLY A 104 -15.76 -6.13 -0.77
C GLY A 104 -15.22 -5.10 0.23
N THR A 105 -15.06 -5.46 1.49
CA THR A 105 -14.42 -4.57 2.47
C THR A 105 -12.90 -4.56 2.33
N ALA A 106 -12.26 -3.53 2.90
CA ALA A 106 -10.81 -3.43 2.93
C ALA A 106 -10.32 -2.94 4.29
N ALA A 107 -9.15 -3.40 4.73
CA ALA A 107 -8.49 -2.95 5.94
C ALA A 107 -7.04 -2.56 5.65
N ALA A 108 -6.61 -1.41 6.18
CA ALA A 108 -5.23 -0.95 6.03
C ALA A 108 -4.26 -1.95 6.68
N TYR A 109 -3.22 -2.31 5.93
CA TYR A 109 -2.18 -3.22 6.38
C TYR A 109 -0.98 -2.42 6.91
N TYR A 110 -0.63 -2.64 8.15
CA TYR A 110 0.57 -2.10 8.77
C TYR A 110 1.38 -3.25 9.38
N PRO A 111 2.69 -3.32 9.21
CA PRO A 111 3.53 -4.40 9.75
C PRO A 111 3.34 -4.61 11.26
N ASP A 112 3.13 -3.52 12.01
CA ASP A 112 2.99 -3.53 13.47
C ASP A 112 1.54 -3.67 13.94
N ASN A 113 0.55 -3.55 13.04
CA ASN A 113 -0.88 -3.66 13.36
C ASN A 113 -1.61 -4.30 12.18
N LYS A 114 -1.46 -5.61 12.07
CA LYS A 114 -1.99 -6.39 10.94
C LYS A 114 -3.47 -6.71 11.17
N PRO A 115 -4.35 -6.41 10.19
CA PRO A 115 -5.73 -6.86 10.24
C PRO A 115 -5.81 -8.39 10.07
N SER A 116 -6.96 -9.02 10.35
CA SER A 116 -7.12 -10.45 10.07
C SER A 116 -6.89 -10.76 8.60
N ALA A 117 -6.20 -11.86 8.32
CA ALA A 117 -6.03 -12.37 6.95
C ALA A 117 -7.21 -13.23 6.48
N ASP A 118 -8.14 -13.59 7.38
CA ASP A 118 -9.26 -14.48 7.06
C ASP A 118 -10.20 -13.86 6.02
N GLY A 119 -10.43 -14.56 4.93
CA GLY A 119 -11.30 -14.10 3.84
C GLY A 119 -10.67 -13.04 2.93
N CYS A 120 -9.37 -12.76 3.08
CA CYS A 120 -8.64 -11.89 2.17
C CYS A 120 -8.55 -12.54 0.77
N VAL A 121 -8.74 -11.73 -0.27
CA VAL A 121 -8.72 -12.16 -1.68
C VAL A 121 -7.72 -11.38 -2.54
N ALA A 122 -7.25 -10.23 -2.07
CA ALA A 122 -6.28 -9.42 -2.79
C ALA A 122 -5.53 -8.47 -1.83
N ALA A 123 -4.37 -7.99 -2.24
CA ALA A 123 -3.70 -6.84 -1.64
C ALA A 123 -4.07 -5.57 -2.42
N GLY A 124 -4.59 -4.56 -1.72
CA GLY A 124 -4.87 -3.25 -2.30
C GLY A 124 -3.65 -2.34 -2.17
N LEU A 125 -3.35 -1.57 -3.19
CA LEU A 125 -2.34 -0.52 -3.17
C LEU A 125 -2.99 0.81 -3.53
N LYS A 126 -2.85 1.81 -2.67
CA LYS A 126 -3.36 3.16 -2.89
C LYS A 126 -2.27 4.19 -2.62
N MET A 127 -2.08 5.11 -3.59
CA MET A 127 -1.19 6.28 -3.46
C MET A 127 -1.81 7.46 -4.22
N GLY A 128 -2.17 8.50 -3.51
CA GLY A 128 -2.87 9.65 -4.08
C GLY A 128 -4.20 9.25 -4.73
N SER A 129 -4.36 9.56 -6.00
CA SER A 129 -5.55 9.16 -6.79
C SER A 129 -5.46 7.77 -7.43
N LYS A 130 -4.32 7.10 -7.31
CA LYS A 130 -4.09 5.77 -7.90
C LYS A 130 -4.37 4.68 -6.89
N CYS A 131 -5.15 3.69 -7.31
CA CYS A 131 -5.45 2.52 -6.50
C CYS A 131 -5.69 1.30 -7.39
N ILE A 132 -5.29 0.13 -6.90
CA ILE A 132 -5.44 -1.14 -7.60
C ILE A 132 -5.46 -2.28 -6.57
N ALA A 133 -6.27 -3.30 -6.80
CA ALA A 133 -6.26 -4.54 -6.05
C ALA A 133 -5.49 -5.61 -6.82
N ILE A 134 -4.52 -6.24 -6.16
CA ILE A 134 -3.58 -7.21 -6.72
C ILE A 134 -3.99 -8.59 -6.20
N ASP A 135 -4.29 -9.52 -7.09
CA ASP A 135 -4.67 -10.89 -6.72
C ASP A 135 -3.60 -11.55 -5.83
N LEU A 136 -4.03 -12.46 -4.96
CA LEU A 136 -3.11 -13.17 -4.05
C LEU A 136 -2.10 -14.04 -4.81
N HIS A 137 -2.46 -14.54 -5.99
CA HIS A 137 -1.63 -15.50 -6.72
C HIS A 137 -1.35 -15.07 -8.16
N ASP A 138 -0.17 -15.45 -8.65
CA ASP A 138 0.07 -15.45 -10.08
C ASP A 138 -0.90 -16.42 -10.76
N PHE A 139 -1.30 -16.07 -11.98
CA PHE A 139 -2.04 -17.02 -12.80
C PHE A 139 -1.23 -18.30 -13.02
N GLN A 140 -1.91 -19.43 -12.97
CA GLN A 140 -1.35 -20.75 -13.30
C GLN A 140 -2.30 -21.44 -14.27
N ASP A 141 -1.74 -22.11 -15.28
CA ASP A 141 -2.50 -22.98 -16.15
C ASP A 141 -2.91 -24.28 -15.43
N GLU A 142 -3.67 -25.16 -16.11
CA GLU A 142 -4.12 -26.44 -15.54
C GLU A 142 -2.97 -27.41 -15.20
N ALA A 143 -1.79 -27.18 -15.77
CA ALA A 143 -0.57 -27.95 -15.48
C ALA A 143 0.29 -27.32 -14.37
N GLY A 144 -0.13 -26.16 -13.84
CA GLY A 144 0.59 -25.40 -12.79
C GLY A 144 1.69 -24.50 -13.32
N ASN A 145 1.78 -24.28 -14.65
CA ASN A 145 2.76 -23.36 -15.21
C ASN A 145 2.34 -21.90 -14.94
N LYS A 146 3.27 -21.12 -14.41
CA LYS A 146 3.10 -19.68 -14.19
C LYS A 146 3.54 -18.84 -15.40
N ASP A 147 4.48 -19.35 -16.20
CA ASP A 147 4.96 -18.67 -17.41
C ASP A 147 4.08 -19.08 -18.60
N ILE A 148 3.41 -18.09 -19.19
CA ILE A 148 2.36 -18.34 -20.18
C ILE A 148 2.44 -17.30 -21.31
N THR A 149 2.01 -17.68 -22.52
CA THR A 149 1.83 -16.75 -23.63
C THR A 149 0.62 -15.86 -23.40
N LEU A 150 0.68 -14.61 -23.83
CA LEU A 150 -0.39 -13.64 -23.61
C LEU A 150 -1.58 -13.91 -24.55
N THR A 151 -1.31 -14.20 -25.82
CA THR A 151 -2.32 -14.47 -26.84
C THR A 151 -2.01 -15.74 -27.62
N THR A 152 -3.01 -16.26 -28.34
CA THR A 152 -2.85 -17.40 -29.27
C THR A 152 -2.58 -16.98 -30.70
N GLN A 153 -2.80 -15.70 -31.03
CA GLN A 153 -2.69 -15.16 -32.38
C GLN A 153 -2.24 -13.71 -32.39
N LYS A 154 -1.95 -13.20 -33.57
CA LYS A 154 -1.58 -11.80 -33.79
C LYS A 154 -2.83 -10.92 -33.72
N GLY A 155 -2.66 -9.66 -33.29
CA GLY A 155 -3.70 -8.64 -33.33
C GLY A 155 -3.83 -7.98 -34.71
N ASP A 156 -4.74 -7.02 -34.82
CA ASP A 156 -4.92 -6.21 -36.02
C ASP A 156 -3.77 -5.19 -36.14
N LYS A 157 -3.12 -5.17 -37.33
CA LYS A 157 -2.03 -4.22 -37.61
C LYS A 157 -2.45 -2.75 -37.61
N ASP A 158 -3.74 -2.48 -37.80
CA ASP A 158 -4.30 -1.14 -37.93
C ASP A 158 -4.95 -0.65 -36.61
N TYR A 159 -4.82 -1.41 -35.51
CA TYR A 159 -5.32 -1.00 -34.20
C TYR A 159 -4.58 0.24 -33.67
N SER A 160 -5.33 1.31 -33.42
CA SER A 160 -4.77 2.62 -33.01
C SER A 160 -4.36 2.70 -31.53
N GLY A 161 -4.65 1.68 -30.73
CA GLY A 161 -4.36 1.65 -29.31
C GLY A 161 -2.95 1.18 -28.96
N TYR A 162 -2.12 0.77 -29.94
CA TYR A 162 -0.73 0.38 -29.68
C TYR A 162 0.09 1.52 -29.09
N LYS A 163 0.89 1.19 -28.08
CA LYS A 163 1.87 2.08 -27.45
C LYS A 163 3.27 1.63 -27.87
N ASP A 164 3.77 2.14 -28.97
CA ASP A 164 5.03 1.71 -29.58
C ASP A 164 6.29 2.26 -28.91
N ASN A 165 6.13 3.21 -27.98
CA ASN A 165 7.22 3.80 -27.22
C ASN A 165 7.02 3.66 -25.71
N TYR A 166 8.13 3.70 -24.98
CA TYR A 166 8.18 3.46 -23.53
C TYR A 166 7.41 4.49 -22.69
N LEU A 167 7.39 5.76 -23.12
CA LEU A 167 6.73 6.83 -22.34
C LEU A 167 5.21 6.67 -22.39
N ASP A 168 4.66 6.47 -23.59
CA ASP A 168 3.23 6.27 -23.77
C ASP A 168 2.75 4.96 -23.14
N ALA A 169 3.55 3.89 -23.27
CA ALA A 169 3.26 2.63 -22.63
C ALA A 169 3.30 2.74 -21.10
N GLY A 170 4.29 3.44 -20.54
CA GLY A 170 4.41 3.67 -19.10
C GLY A 170 3.33 4.60 -18.53
N ALA A 171 2.69 5.40 -19.36
CA ALA A 171 1.56 6.26 -19.02
C ALA A 171 0.21 5.56 -19.18
N ASP A 172 0.17 4.35 -19.74
CA ASP A 172 -1.04 3.57 -19.93
C ASP A 172 -1.52 2.97 -18.60
N TRP A 173 -2.76 3.30 -18.24
CA TRP A 173 -3.45 2.86 -17.02
C TRP A 173 -4.78 2.18 -17.31
N ASP A 174 -5.05 1.84 -18.56
CA ASP A 174 -6.29 1.17 -18.97
C ASP A 174 -6.10 -0.35 -19.14
N GLY A 175 -5.60 -1.00 -18.09
CA GLY A 175 -5.42 -2.45 -18.11
C GLY A 175 -6.71 -3.21 -18.38
N LYS A 176 -7.84 -2.68 -17.89
CA LYS A 176 -9.16 -3.26 -18.13
C LYS A 176 -9.56 -3.19 -19.61
N GLY A 177 -9.48 -2.02 -20.24
CA GLY A 177 -9.78 -1.84 -21.67
C GLY A 177 -8.83 -2.63 -22.56
N ASN A 178 -7.53 -2.61 -22.26
CA ASN A 178 -6.55 -3.41 -22.96
C ASN A 178 -6.84 -4.92 -22.87
N THR A 179 -7.25 -5.41 -21.69
CA THR A 179 -7.59 -6.82 -21.51
C THR A 179 -8.82 -7.21 -22.34
N GLU A 180 -9.82 -6.35 -22.43
CA GLU A 180 -10.98 -6.60 -23.31
C GLU A 180 -10.57 -6.64 -24.79
N HIS A 181 -9.65 -5.79 -25.23
CA HIS A 181 -9.09 -5.87 -26.57
C HIS A 181 -8.32 -7.20 -26.78
N LEU A 182 -7.47 -7.60 -25.83
CA LEU A 182 -6.79 -8.90 -25.90
C LEU A 182 -7.76 -10.08 -26.01
N LYS A 183 -8.90 -10.04 -25.31
CA LYS A 183 -9.97 -11.05 -25.44
C LYS A 183 -10.55 -11.10 -26.85
N GLN A 184 -10.76 -9.93 -27.46
CA GLN A 184 -11.30 -9.85 -28.84
C GLN A 184 -10.33 -10.40 -29.88
N ILE A 185 -9.01 -10.22 -29.70
CA ILE A 185 -8.01 -10.70 -30.65
C ILE A 185 -7.50 -12.11 -30.35
N GLY A 186 -7.93 -12.73 -29.25
CA GLY A 186 -7.53 -14.10 -28.87
C GLY A 186 -6.58 -14.16 -27.68
N LEU A 187 -6.97 -13.58 -26.56
CA LEU A 187 -6.32 -13.83 -25.27
C LEU A 187 -6.13 -15.36 -25.10
N ASN A 188 -4.96 -15.75 -24.59
CA ASN A 188 -4.71 -17.17 -24.33
C ASN A 188 -5.83 -17.77 -23.44
N PRO A 189 -6.60 -18.76 -23.92
CA PRO A 189 -7.76 -19.29 -23.21
C PRO A 189 -7.38 -19.98 -21.88
N ALA A 190 -6.11 -20.30 -21.69
CA ALA A 190 -5.62 -20.75 -20.40
C ALA A 190 -5.68 -19.65 -19.35
N ILE A 191 -5.60 -18.35 -19.73
CA ILE A 191 -5.70 -17.23 -18.78
C ILE A 191 -7.17 -17.04 -18.37
N LYS A 192 -7.56 -17.64 -17.25
CA LYS A 192 -8.91 -17.57 -16.69
C LYS A 192 -8.97 -16.43 -15.65
N LEU A 193 -9.34 -15.25 -16.10
CA LEU A 193 -9.56 -14.12 -15.19
C LEU A 193 -10.89 -14.26 -14.44
N GLY A 194 -10.89 -13.96 -13.17
CA GLY A 194 -12.09 -13.86 -12.34
C GLY A 194 -13.00 -12.68 -12.75
N VAL A 195 -14.18 -12.63 -12.17
CA VAL A 195 -15.12 -11.53 -12.40
C VAL A 195 -14.51 -10.21 -11.96
N GLY A 196 -14.47 -9.23 -12.87
CA GLY A 196 -13.89 -7.91 -12.60
C GLY A 196 -12.36 -7.85 -12.61
N GLN A 197 -11.67 -8.95 -12.91
CA GLN A 197 -10.22 -8.97 -13.05
C GLN A 197 -9.76 -8.63 -14.47
N TRP A 198 -8.54 -8.08 -14.55
CA TRP A 198 -7.84 -7.81 -15.80
C TRP A 198 -6.33 -8.03 -15.66
N ILE A 199 -5.64 -8.06 -16.78
CA ILE A 199 -4.18 -8.04 -16.84
C ILE A 199 -3.74 -6.58 -16.73
N PRO A 200 -2.87 -6.23 -15.79
CA PRO A 200 -2.50 -4.82 -15.57
C PRO A 200 -1.86 -4.19 -16.81
N ALA A 201 -2.15 -2.92 -17.08
CA ALA A 201 -1.40 -2.12 -18.03
C ALA A 201 0.03 -1.88 -17.53
N LEU A 202 0.92 -1.41 -18.42
CA LEU A 202 2.32 -1.18 -18.03
C LEU A 202 2.45 -0.12 -16.93
N GLY A 203 1.66 0.94 -16.94
CA GLY A 203 1.63 1.94 -15.88
C GLY A 203 1.15 1.38 -14.55
N GLU A 204 0.17 0.47 -14.55
CA GLU A 204 -0.31 -0.23 -13.37
C GLU A 204 0.76 -1.17 -12.81
N LEU A 205 1.47 -1.94 -13.67
CA LEU A 205 2.59 -2.80 -13.24
C LEU A 205 3.75 -1.99 -12.66
N LYS A 206 4.10 -0.86 -13.26
CA LYS A 206 5.16 0.04 -12.73
C LYS A 206 4.78 0.59 -11.36
N PHE A 207 3.52 0.93 -11.17
CA PHE A 207 3.01 1.38 -9.88
C PHE A 207 3.14 0.28 -8.81
N ILE A 208 2.75 -0.94 -9.14
CA ILE A 208 2.90 -2.10 -8.26
C ILE A 208 4.39 -2.35 -7.95
N GLN A 209 5.25 -2.28 -8.95
CA GLN A 209 6.69 -2.51 -8.79
C GLN A 209 7.35 -1.49 -7.84
N LEU A 210 6.95 -0.22 -7.86
CA LEU A 210 7.46 0.81 -6.95
C LEU A 210 7.22 0.48 -5.47
N PHE A 211 6.14 -0.23 -5.16
CA PHE A 211 5.74 -0.61 -3.81
C PHE A 211 5.79 -2.13 -3.59
N ARG A 212 6.57 -2.83 -4.42
CA ARG A 212 6.60 -4.30 -4.43
C ARG A 212 6.92 -4.91 -3.07
N LYS A 213 7.80 -4.28 -2.30
CA LYS A 213 8.18 -4.77 -0.97
C LYS A 213 6.98 -4.80 -0.04
N GLU A 214 6.30 -3.68 0.10
CA GLU A 214 5.16 -3.51 0.99
C GLU A 214 3.96 -4.36 0.53
N VAL A 215 3.77 -4.46 -0.79
CA VAL A 215 2.75 -5.31 -1.40
C VAL A 215 3.04 -6.78 -1.12
N ASN A 216 4.28 -7.24 -1.27
CA ASN A 216 4.67 -8.62 -1.00
C ASN A 216 4.47 -9.00 0.47
N GLU A 217 4.81 -8.12 1.41
CA GLU A 217 4.56 -8.35 2.84
C GLU A 217 3.06 -8.58 3.12
N ALA A 218 2.17 -7.85 2.46
CA ALA A 218 0.73 -8.03 2.61
C ALA A 218 0.21 -9.29 1.90
N LEU A 219 0.71 -9.58 0.68
CA LEU A 219 0.36 -10.79 -0.06
C LEU A 219 0.73 -12.05 0.72
N GLU A 220 1.98 -12.14 1.18
CA GLU A 220 2.46 -13.29 1.97
C GLU A 220 1.70 -13.43 3.30
N TYR A 221 1.43 -12.32 3.98
CA TYR A 221 0.62 -12.33 5.20
C TYR A 221 -0.81 -12.83 4.95
N ALA A 222 -1.39 -12.51 3.80
CA ALA A 222 -2.72 -12.98 3.39
C ALA A 222 -2.73 -14.44 2.87
N GLY A 223 -1.58 -15.12 2.87
CA GLY A 223 -1.45 -16.50 2.36
C GLY A 223 -1.29 -16.59 0.84
N GLY A 224 -1.00 -15.48 0.19
CA GLY A 224 -0.72 -15.42 -1.24
C GLY A 224 0.76 -15.60 -1.60
N ASP A 225 1.05 -15.52 -2.89
CA ASP A 225 2.41 -15.57 -3.42
C ASP A 225 3.01 -14.16 -3.53
N ALA A 226 4.24 -13.96 -3.08
CA ALA A 226 5.00 -12.75 -3.41
C ALA A 226 5.10 -12.55 -4.93
N LEU A 227 5.16 -11.29 -5.34
CA LEU A 227 5.53 -10.92 -6.70
C LEU A 227 7.03 -11.22 -6.89
N ASP A 228 7.35 -12.22 -7.67
CA ASP A 228 8.74 -12.62 -7.93
C ASP A 228 9.51 -11.57 -8.75
N PRO A 229 10.85 -11.52 -8.63
CA PRO A 229 11.69 -10.57 -9.37
C PRO A 229 11.94 -11.03 -10.83
N VAL A 230 10.87 -11.38 -11.54
CA VAL A 230 10.89 -11.89 -12.92
C VAL A 230 10.03 -11.04 -13.84
N TRP A 231 9.92 -11.42 -15.09
CA TRP A 231 9.08 -10.77 -16.07
C TRP A 231 7.59 -11.05 -15.85
N TYR A 232 6.79 -10.00 -15.97
CA TYR A 232 5.33 -10.07 -15.99
C TYR A 232 4.79 -9.42 -17.24
N TRP A 233 3.80 -10.04 -17.89
CA TRP A 233 3.05 -9.43 -18.97
C TRP A 233 2.27 -8.21 -18.48
N SER A 234 2.28 -7.15 -19.27
CA SER A 234 1.23 -6.15 -19.24
C SER A 234 0.23 -6.37 -20.36
N SER A 235 -0.98 -5.84 -20.18
CA SER A 235 -1.98 -5.80 -21.26
C SER A 235 -1.71 -4.70 -22.27
N THR A 236 -0.74 -3.83 -22.05
CA THR A 236 -0.33 -2.77 -22.98
C THR A 236 0.39 -3.37 -24.19
N GLU A 237 -0.21 -3.27 -25.36
CA GLU A 237 0.36 -3.79 -26.59
C GLU A 237 1.24 -2.75 -27.27
N SER A 238 2.41 -3.17 -27.80
CA SER A 238 3.30 -2.31 -28.58
C SER A 238 3.08 -2.45 -30.08
N SER A 239 2.46 -3.56 -30.51
CA SER A 239 2.14 -3.81 -31.93
C SER A 239 1.17 -4.98 -32.06
N ALA A 240 0.79 -5.31 -33.29
CA ALA A 240 -0.02 -6.49 -33.58
C ALA A 240 0.57 -7.80 -33.01
N THR A 241 1.88 -7.89 -32.92
CA THR A 241 2.60 -9.12 -32.49
C THR A 241 3.14 -9.06 -31.06
N ASN A 242 3.36 -7.86 -30.52
CA ASN A 242 4.10 -7.68 -29.28
C ASN A 242 3.28 -6.92 -28.22
N ALA A 243 3.50 -7.26 -26.98
CA ALA A 243 3.04 -6.51 -25.81
C ALA A 243 4.24 -6.14 -24.92
N TRP A 244 4.05 -5.13 -24.09
CA TRP A 244 5.02 -4.78 -23.06
C TRP A 244 4.99 -5.76 -21.90
N GLY A 245 6.15 -6.02 -21.34
CA GLY A 245 6.31 -6.67 -20.04
C GLY A 245 7.17 -5.82 -19.13
N LEU A 246 7.11 -6.11 -17.85
CA LEU A 246 7.93 -5.46 -16.81
C LEU A 246 8.73 -6.50 -16.05
N LEU A 247 10.03 -6.29 -15.92
CA LEU A 247 10.89 -7.05 -15.01
C LEU A 247 10.75 -6.44 -13.62
N LEU A 248 10.11 -7.16 -12.69
CA LEU A 248 9.82 -6.61 -11.37
C LEU A 248 11.04 -6.49 -10.46
N ASN A 249 12.20 -6.99 -10.88
CA ASN A 249 13.46 -6.81 -10.15
C ASN A 249 13.89 -5.35 -10.07
N ASP A 250 13.90 -4.68 -11.22
CA ASP A 250 14.47 -3.34 -11.38
C ASP A 250 13.55 -2.34 -12.10
N GLY A 251 12.36 -2.80 -12.54
CA GLY A 251 11.40 -1.96 -13.26
C GLY A 251 11.73 -1.76 -14.74
N TYR A 252 12.65 -2.57 -15.32
CA TYR A 252 12.92 -2.52 -16.73
C TYR A 252 11.72 -3.02 -17.54
N ALA A 253 11.27 -2.22 -18.50
CA ALA A 253 10.19 -2.59 -19.40
C ALA A 253 10.74 -2.95 -20.78
N GLY A 254 10.21 -4.04 -21.36
CA GLY A 254 10.60 -4.53 -22.67
C GLY A 254 9.44 -5.16 -23.43
N GLY A 255 9.54 -5.20 -24.75
CA GLY A 255 8.55 -5.85 -25.60
C GLY A 255 8.79 -7.34 -25.74
N GLY A 256 7.73 -8.15 -25.63
CA GLY A 256 7.73 -9.59 -25.88
C GLY A 256 6.71 -9.98 -26.95
N THR A 257 6.97 -11.06 -27.70
CA THR A 257 6.01 -11.60 -28.68
C THR A 257 4.86 -12.27 -27.95
N LYS A 258 3.65 -11.76 -28.11
CA LYS A 258 2.45 -12.19 -27.37
C LYS A 258 2.13 -13.68 -27.48
N ALA A 259 2.33 -14.25 -28.68
CA ALA A 259 1.95 -15.62 -28.99
C ALA A 259 3.05 -16.65 -28.70
N THR A 260 4.27 -16.26 -28.40
CA THR A 260 5.41 -17.18 -28.18
C THR A 260 6.25 -16.85 -26.96
N GLY A 261 6.27 -15.60 -26.52
CA GLY A 261 6.93 -15.22 -25.28
C GLY A 261 6.15 -15.77 -24.10
N GLN A 262 6.86 -16.28 -23.11
CA GLN A 262 6.26 -16.83 -21.89
C GLN A 262 6.77 -16.06 -20.70
N THR A 263 5.86 -15.43 -19.98
CA THR A 263 6.12 -14.71 -18.73
C THR A 263 4.91 -14.83 -17.81
N ARG A 264 5.02 -14.33 -16.59
CA ARG A 264 3.94 -14.40 -15.60
C ARG A 264 2.83 -13.42 -15.89
N VAL A 265 1.66 -13.74 -15.34
CA VAL A 265 0.50 -12.85 -15.27
C VAL A 265 0.06 -12.76 -13.82
N ARG A 266 0.04 -11.56 -13.25
CA ARG A 266 -0.62 -11.28 -11.98
C ARG A 266 -1.93 -10.54 -12.26
N PRO A 267 -3.09 -11.18 -12.06
CA PRO A 267 -4.37 -10.50 -12.23
C PRO A 267 -4.52 -9.36 -11.23
N VAL A 268 -5.21 -8.33 -11.67
CA VAL A 268 -5.60 -7.19 -10.82
C VAL A 268 -7.08 -6.88 -11.00
N SER A 269 -7.65 -6.12 -10.08
CA SER A 269 -9.05 -5.69 -10.13
C SER A 269 -9.21 -4.27 -9.59
N ALA A 270 -10.44 -3.74 -9.68
CA ALA A 270 -10.74 -2.48 -9.04
C ALA A 270 -10.57 -2.61 -7.53
N PHE A 271 -9.90 -1.63 -6.95
CA PHE A 271 -9.86 -1.45 -5.51
C PHE A 271 -11.05 -0.57 -5.14
N LEU A 272 -12.11 -1.18 -4.65
CA LEU A 272 -13.31 -0.52 -4.14
C LEU A 272 -13.26 -0.57 -2.61
N LEU A 273 -13.52 0.55 -1.99
CA LEU A 273 -13.68 0.69 -0.54
C LEU A 273 -15.13 1.01 -0.23
#